data_9b144700c4ab40678f92334a054a4915
#
_entry.id   9b144700c4ab40678f92334a054a4915
#
_cell.length_a   1.000
_cell.length_b   1.000
_cell.length_c   1.000
_cell.angle_alpha   90.00
_cell.angle_beta   90.00
_cell.angle_gamma   90.00
#
_symmetry.space_group_name_H-M   'P 1'
#
loop_
_entity.id
_entity.type
_entity.pdbx_description
1 polymer ?
#
loop_
_entity_poly.entity_id
_entity_poly.type
_entity_poly.pdbx_seq_one_letter_code
_entity_poly.pdbx_strand_id
1 'polypeptide(L)'
;MTDARSHATPSIRLRLLGTVPYTDALTRMREWTAARQAARKAALAGETLLAAAPAVMPATGETPLRHDWPDLSEAATAGDEIWLMQHPPVFTLGMNSQPEHLLNAGDIPVVPTERGGQITYHGPGQIMAYLMLDLRARRLGIRTLVERIEDALIDCLGQYGITAFRQEGAPGIYVLPGQNGPVQPADGAAQWPAGTVTPPVSGPHHVHARHARPAAGVAKIASIGLKTSHGFSYHGLALNGQMDLSPFHRINPCGFRNLQMTDIHRQAALSQDLDLDALALALGKALAAAIEG
;
A
#
# COMPACT_ATOMS: atom_id res chain seq x y z
N MET A 1 44.65 -5.14 -2.37
CA MET A 1 43.82 -4.25 -1.53
C MET A 1 42.62 -3.84 -2.39
N THR A 2 41.56 -4.58 -2.31
CA THR A 2 40.31 -4.34 -3.06
C THR A 2 39.43 -3.45 -2.20
N ASP A 3 39.24 -2.21 -2.65
CA ASP A 3 38.38 -1.20 -2.06
C ASP A 3 36.91 -1.67 -2.16
N ALA A 4 36.43 -2.32 -1.12
CA ALA A 4 35.01 -2.66 -0.98
C ALA A 4 34.27 -1.39 -0.61
N ARG A 5 33.92 -0.57 -1.61
CA ARG A 5 32.96 0.51 -1.41
C ARG A 5 31.65 -0.12 -0.98
N SER A 6 31.37 -0.04 0.31
CA SER A 6 30.07 -0.26 0.89
C SER A 6 29.10 0.73 0.22
N HIS A 7 28.38 0.28 -0.81
CA HIS A 7 27.27 1.03 -1.36
C HIS A 7 26.11 0.90 -0.36
N ALA A 8 26.10 1.81 0.63
CA ALA A 8 24.93 1.98 1.48
C ALA A 8 23.73 2.26 0.56
N THR A 9 22.71 1.44 0.63
CA THR A 9 21.46 1.68 -0.11
C THR A 9 20.90 3.00 0.38
N PRO A 10 20.58 3.97 -0.51
CA PRO A 10 20.08 5.26 -0.06
C PRO A 10 18.78 5.10 0.72
N SER A 11 18.62 5.92 1.77
CA SER A 11 17.42 5.95 2.60
C SER A 11 16.17 6.26 1.78
N ILE A 12 15.04 5.71 2.18
CA ILE A 12 13.74 5.93 1.53
C ILE A 12 13.18 7.27 2.01
N ARG A 13 12.83 8.14 1.06
CA ARG A 13 12.18 9.42 1.35
C ARG A 13 10.67 9.21 1.54
N LEU A 14 10.11 9.79 2.61
CA LEU A 14 8.68 9.83 2.85
C LEU A 14 8.09 11.15 2.35
N ARG A 15 6.96 11.10 1.63
CA ARG A 15 6.18 12.28 1.24
C ARG A 15 4.75 12.15 1.74
N LEU A 16 4.28 13.15 2.48
CA LEU A 16 2.89 13.27 2.91
C LEU A 16 2.18 14.23 1.95
N LEU A 17 1.25 13.73 1.15
CA LEU A 17 0.66 14.46 0.01
C LEU A 17 -0.81 14.87 0.25
N GLY A 18 -1.36 14.62 1.45
CA GLY A 18 -2.74 14.96 1.78
C GLY A 18 -3.77 14.17 0.97
N THR A 19 -4.89 14.79 0.64
CA THR A 19 -5.96 14.15 -0.15
C THR A 19 -5.79 14.49 -1.64
N VAL A 20 -5.60 13.46 -2.45
CA VAL A 20 -5.28 13.57 -3.89
C VAL A 20 -6.30 12.77 -4.71
N PRO A 21 -6.86 13.29 -5.83
CA PRO A 21 -7.62 12.49 -6.78
C PRO A 21 -6.81 11.26 -7.26
N TYR A 22 -7.46 10.09 -7.30
CA TYR A 22 -6.76 8.85 -7.65
C TYR A 22 -6.11 8.90 -9.05
N THR A 23 -6.79 9.52 -10.02
CA THR A 23 -6.30 9.67 -11.39
C THR A 23 -5.01 10.48 -11.47
N ASP A 24 -4.88 11.51 -10.62
CA ASP A 24 -3.70 12.38 -10.57
C ASP A 24 -2.52 11.62 -9.95
N ALA A 25 -2.79 10.88 -8.86
CA ALA A 25 -1.79 10.01 -8.25
C ALA A 25 -1.31 8.93 -9.22
N LEU A 26 -2.24 8.29 -9.97
CA LEU A 26 -1.92 7.28 -10.96
C LEU A 26 -1.03 7.83 -12.09
N THR A 27 -1.39 8.99 -12.63
CA THR A 27 -0.62 9.69 -13.65
C THR A 27 0.78 9.98 -13.13
N ARG A 28 0.89 10.58 -11.95
CA ARG A 28 2.18 10.95 -11.37
C ARG A 28 3.07 9.74 -11.06
N MET A 29 2.51 8.64 -10.56
CA MET A 29 3.25 7.39 -10.36
C MET A 29 3.85 6.85 -11.66
N ARG A 30 3.07 6.88 -12.74
CA ARG A 30 3.52 6.42 -14.08
C ARG A 30 4.65 7.29 -14.62
N GLU A 31 4.48 8.61 -14.58
CA GLU A 31 5.48 9.58 -15.04
C GLU A 31 6.79 9.46 -14.27
N TRP A 32 6.72 9.41 -12.92
CA TRP A 32 7.87 9.22 -12.05
C TRP A 32 8.62 7.92 -12.36
N THR A 33 7.87 6.82 -12.50
CA THR A 33 8.47 5.52 -12.81
C THR A 33 9.10 5.52 -14.19
N ALA A 34 8.45 6.11 -15.20
CA ALA A 34 8.98 6.21 -16.56
C ALA A 34 10.26 7.05 -16.62
N ALA A 35 10.31 8.18 -15.92
CA ALA A 35 11.51 9.02 -15.84
C ALA A 35 12.70 8.27 -15.20
N ARG A 36 12.47 7.51 -14.13
CA ARG A 36 13.50 6.69 -13.48
C ARG A 36 14.00 5.55 -14.40
N GLN A 37 13.09 4.93 -15.16
CA GLN A 37 13.44 3.90 -16.15
C GLN A 37 14.31 4.48 -17.27
N ALA A 38 13.94 5.65 -17.81
CA ALA A 38 14.71 6.35 -18.83
C ALA A 38 16.11 6.70 -18.33
N ALA A 39 16.22 7.23 -17.11
CA ALA A 39 17.50 7.57 -16.48
C ALA A 39 18.41 6.35 -16.35
N ARG A 40 17.89 5.23 -15.88
CA ARG A 40 18.65 3.99 -15.79
C ARG A 40 19.12 3.50 -17.17
N LYS A 41 18.23 3.54 -18.18
CA LYS A 41 18.57 3.11 -19.54
C LYS A 41 19.72 3.95 -20.11
N ALA A 42 19.66 5.29 -19.95
CA ALA A 42 20.70 6.19 -20.40
C ALA A 42 22.03 5.95 -19.67
N ALA A 43 21.99 5.78 -18.34
CA ALA A 43 23.18 5.47 -17.56
C ALA A 43 23.86 4.16 -18.01
N LEU A 44 23.08 3.14 -18.35
CA LEU A 44 23.60 1.87 -18.89
C LEU A 44 24.17 2.02 -20.30
N ALA A 45 23.67 2.96 -21.09
CA ALA A 45 24.18 3.29 -22.43
C ALA A 45 25.41 4.23 -22.41
N GLY A 46 25.80 4.74 -21.23
CA GLY A 46 26.87 5.76 -21.10
C GLY A 46 26.46 7.14 -21.62
N GLU A 47 25.16 7.38 -21.75
CA GLU A 47 24.60 8.64 -22.21
C GLU A 47 24.36 9.59 -21.04
N THR A 48 24.71 10.88 -21.21
CA THR A 48 24.34 11.91 -20.24
C THR A 48 22.90 12.36 -20.52
N LEU A 49 21.99 12.12 -19.58
CA LEU A 49 20.64 12.68 -19.70
C LEU A 49 20.70 14.20 -19.54
N LEU A 50 20.43 14.92 -20.62
CA LEU A 50 19.95 16.29 -20.53
C LEU A 50 18.55 16.23 -19.90
N ALA A 51 18.35 16.91 -18.77
CA ALA A 51 17.06 16.96 -18.12
C ALA A 51 16.00 17.42 -19.14
N ALA A 52 15.10 16.52 -19.50
CA ALA A 52 13.96 16.88 -20.35
C ALA A 52 13.08 17.86 -19.56
N ALA A 53 12.81 19.01 -20.13
CA ALA A 53 11.84 19.93 -19.53
C ALA A 53 10.50 19.21 -19.33
N PRO A 54 9.83 19.38 -18.19
CA PRO A 54 8.56 18.73 -17.94
C PRO A 54 7.55 19.15 -18.99
N ALA A 55 6.87 18.17 -19.60
CA ALA A 55 5.71 18.46 -20.45
C ALA A 55 4.64 19.06 -19.56
N VAL A 56 4.40 20.35 -19.68
CA VAL A 56 3.33 21.06 -18.98
C VAL A 56 2.01 20.65 -19.63
N MET A 57 1.25 19.78 -18.97
CA MET A 57 -0.15 19.53 -19.35
C MET A 57 -0.98 20.76 -18.97
N PRO A 58 -1.86 21.25 -19.87
CA PRO A 58 -2.69 22.41 -19.57
C PRO A 58 -3.67 22.07 -18.46
N ALA A 59 -3.69 22.92 -17.43
CA ALA A 59 -4.65 22.86 -16.35
C ALA A 59 -6.06 23.17 -16.91
N THR A 60 -6.99 22.21 -16.79
CA THR A 60 -8.42 22.53 -16.86
C THR A 60 -8.81 23.20 -15.55
N GLY A 61 -9.17 24.44 -15.65
CA GLY A 61 -9.75 25.50 -14.84
C GLY A 61 -10.24 25.31 -13.40
N GLU A 62 -9.80 24.35 -12.63
CA GLU A 62 -9.98 24.30 -11.18
C GLU A 62 -8.65 24.43 -10.47
N THR A 63 -8.57 25.35 -9.51
CA THR A 63 -7.36 25.60 -8.74
C THR A 63 -6.94 24.29 -8.04
N PRO A 64 -5.82 23.65 -8.42
CA PRO A 64 -5.39 22.43 -7.75
C PRO A 64 -5.03 22.78 -6.32
N LEU A 65 -5.57 22.06 -5.36
CA LEU A 65 -4.97 21.97 -4.03
C LEU A 65 -3.49 21.64 -4.26
N ARG A 66 -2.59 22.49 -3.81
CA ARG A 66 -1.15 22.31 -3.99
C ARG A 66 -0.73 21.04 -3.26
N HIS A 67 -0.67 19.94 -4.00
CA HIS A 67 0.04 18.77 -3.56
C HIS A 67 1.52 19.04 -3.87
N ASP A 68 2.39 18.96 -2.87
CA ASP A 68 3.84 19.06 -3.06
C ASP A 68 4.37 17.79 -3.75
N TRP A 69 3.91 17.59 -5.00
CA TRP A 69 4.41 16.51 -5.83
C TRP A 69 5.92 16.64 -6.02
N PRO A 70 6.64 15.51 -6.03
CA PRO A 70 8.05 15.54 -6.40
C PRO A 70 8.20 16.09 -7.81
N ASP A 71 9.21 16.93 -8.03
CA ASP A 71 9.55 17.41 -9.36
C ASP A 71 10.01 16.23 -10.24
N LEU A 72 9.39 16.06 -11.39
CA LEU A 72 9.77 15.00 -12.33
C LEU A 72 11.19 15.14 -12.85
N SER A 73 11.75 16.36 -12.87
CA SER A 73 13.14 16.59 -13.22
C SER A 73 14.11 15.93 -12.22
N GLU A 74 13.69 15.78 -10.96
CA GLU A 74 14.46 15.09 -9.93
C GLU A 74 14.38 13.56 -10.05
N ALA A 75 13.38 13.02 -10.74
CA ALA A 75 13.12 11.58 -10.80
C ALA A 75 14.33 10.77 -11.28
N ALA A 76 15.13 11.34 -12.17
CA ALA A 76 16.31 10.71 -12.73
C ALA A 76 17.39 10.42 -11.68
N THR A 77 17.55 11.31 -10.69
CA THR A 77 18.55 11.24 -9.62
C THR A 77 17.95 10.95 -8.26
N ALA A 78 16.61 10.95 -8.15
CA ALA A 78 15.92 10.67 -6.91
C ALA A 78 16.17 9.25 -6.43
N GLY A 79 16.34 9.11 -5.13
CA GLY A 79 16.30 7.83 -4.44
C GLY A 79 14.89 7.20 -4.47
N ASP A 80 14.70 6.19 -3.66
CA ASP A 80 13.40 5.57 -3.48
C ASP A 80 12.52 6.44 -2.59
N GLU A 81 11.22 6.39 -2.86
CA GLU A 81 10.23 7.19 -2.14
C GLU A 81 9.02 6.34 -1.74
N ILE A 82 8.39 6.70 -0.63
CA ILE A 82 7.05 6.26 -0.24
C ILE A 82 6.16 7.48 -0.20
N TRP A 83 5.08 7.46 -1.01
CA TRP A 83 4.10 8.52 -1.07
C TRP A 83 2.89 8.15 -0.25
N LEU A 84 2.59 8.94 0.77
CA LEU A 84 1.51 8.76 1.72
C LEU A 84 0.41 9.76 1.42
N MET A 85 -0.82 9.28 1.24
CA MET A 85 -1.96 10.13 0.87
C MET A 85 -3.30 9.47 1.19
N GLN A 86 -4.36 10.22 0.99
CA GLN A 86 -5.74 9.74 0.94
C GLN A 86 -6.32 10.03 -0.45
N HIS A 87 -7.46 9.41 -0.76
CA HIS A 87 -8.21 9.70 -1.99
C HIS A 87 -9.65 10.11 -1.67
N PRO A 88 -10.28 10.96 -2.50
CA PRO A 88 -11.72 11.01 -2.60
C PRO A 88 -12.31 9.63 -2.93
N PRO A 89 -13.61 9.40 -2.69
CA PRO A 89 -14.26 8.13 -2.98
C PRO A 89 -14.00 7.66 -4.42
N VAL A 90 -13.46 6.43 -4.57
CA VAL A 90 -13.19 5.82 -5.87
C VAL A 90 -13.14 4.29 -5.77
N PHE A 91 -13.72 3.59 -6.75
CA PHE A 91 -13.45 2.18 -6.98
C PHE A 91 -12.30 2.02 -7.97
N THR A 92 -11.36 1.13 -7.67
CA THR A 92 -10.26 0.82 -8.59
C THR A 92 -10.30 -0.64 -9.01
N LEU A 93 -10.20 -0.86 -10.33
CA LEU A 93 -10.18 -2.20 -10.93
C LEU A 93 -8.73 -2.60 -11.16
N GLY A 94 -8.22 -3.57 -10.41
CA GLY A 94 -6.90 -4.17 -10.66
C GLY A 94 -6.93 -5.10 -11.87
N MET A 95 -5.76 -5.61 -12.28
CA MET A 95 -5.60 -6.43 -13.50
C MET A 95 -6.41 -7.73 -13.50
N ASN A 96 -6.77 -8.24 -12.33
CA ASN A 96 -7.55 -9.48 -12.19
C ASN A 96 -9.03 -9.21 -11.91
N SER A 97 -9.50 -7.96 -12.05
CA SER A 97 -10.89 -7.61 -11.77
C SER A 97 -11.83 -8.29 -12.74
N GLN A 98 -12.93 -8.82 -12.20
CA GLN A 98 -14.01 -9.41 -12.95
C GLN A 98 -15.23 -8.48 -12.85
N PRO A 99 -15.98 -8.22 -13.95
CA PRO A 99 -17.12 -7.31 -13.95
C PRO A 99 -18.19 -7.64 -12.89
N GLU A 100 -18.42 -8.91 -12.62
CA GLU A 100 -19.40 -9.40 -11.64
C GLU A 100 -19.06 -9.06 -10.19
N HIS A 101 -17.85 -8.56 -9.93
CA HIS A 101 -17.44 -8.12 -8.59
C HIS A 101 -17.74 -6.65 -8.32
N LEU A 102 -18.19 -5.89 -9.33
CA LEU A 102 -18.76 -4.56 -9.17
C LEU A 102 -20.29 -4.69 -9.11
N LEU A 103 -20.86 -4.68 -7.91
CA LEU A 103 -22.29 -4.89 -7.71
C LEU A 103 -23.11 -3.64 -8.00
N ASN A 104 -22.64 -2.48 -7.53
CA ASN A 104 -23.31 -1.18 -7.75
C ASN A 104 -22.31 -0.03 -7.54
N ALA A 105 -21.82 0.59 -8.60
CA ALA A 105 -20.93 1.75 -8.47
C ALA A 105 -21.68 3.00 -7.94
N GLY A 106 -22.94 3.17 -8.33
CA GLY A 106 -23.70 4.38 -8.03
C GLY A 106 -23.01 5.63 -8.57
N ASP A 107 -22.77 6.59 -7.68
CA ASP A 107 -22.11 7.86 -7.95
C ASP A 107 -20.57 7.85 -7.78
N ILE A 108 -20.02 6.75 -7.24
CA ILE A 108 -18.58 6.63 -7.02
C ILE A 108 -17.86 6.31 -8.33
N PRO A 109 -16.85 7.10 -8.73
CA PRO A 109 -16.07 6.85 -9.94
C PRO A 109 -15.41 5.46 -9.92
N VAL A 110 -15.31 4.84 -11.11
CA VAL A 110 -14.65 3.54 -11.30
C VAL A 110 -13.45 3.72 -12.22
N VAL A 111 -12.25 3.43 -11.73
CA VAL A 111 -11.00 3.67 -12.45
C VAL A 111 -10.27 2.34 -12.70
N PRO A 112 -10.09 1.94 -13.98
CA PRO A 112 -9.22 0.82 -14.33
C PRO A 112 -7.74 1.15 -14.04
N THR A 113 -7.00 0.16 -13.52
CA THR A 113 -5.60 0.33 -13.14
C THR A 113 -4.80 -0.94 -13.37
N GLU A 114 -3.50 -0.80 -13.52
CA GLU A 114 -2.56 -1.89 -13.74
C GLU A 114 -1.99 -2.53 -12.47
N ARG A 115 -2.43 -2.11 -11.26
CA ARG A 115 -2.02 -2.78 -10.03
C ARG A 115 -2.49 -4.23 -9.99
N GLY A 116 -1.80 -5.06 -9.25
CA GLY A 116 -2.25 -6.41 -8.94
C GLY A 116 -3.58 -6.43 -8.18
N GLY A 117 -4.22 -7.59 -8.15
CA GLY A 117 -5.44 -7.82 -7.40
C GLY A 117 -6.72 -7.49 -8.16
N GLN A 118 -7.81 -7.53 -7.42
CA GLN A 118 -9.19 -7.37 -7.87
C GLN A 118 -9.71 -5.94 -7.61
N ILE A 119 -11.03 -5.75 -7.70
CA ILE A 119 -11.69 -4.50 -7.34
C ILE A 119 -11.51 -4.18 -5.86
N THR A 120 -11.33 -2.90 -5.54
CA THR A 120 -11.35 -2.37 -4.17
C THR A 120 -11.94 -0.96 -4.15
N TYR A 121 -12.14 -0.42 -2.95
CA TYR A 121 -12.60 0.93 -2.70
C TYR A 121 -11.50 1.73 -2.00
N HIS A 122 -11.37 2.99 -2.36
CA HIS A 122 -10.58 4.00 -1.67
C HIS A 122 -11.45 5.19 -1.32
N GLY A 123 -11.21 5.79 -0.16
CA GLY A 123 -11.95 6.95 0.32
C GLY A 123 -11.28 7.64 1.49
N PRO A 124 -11.84 8.79 1.95
CA PRO A 124 -11.34 9.52 3.10
C PRO A 124 -11.22 8.62 4.34
N GLY A 125 -10.16 8.82 5.13
CA GLY A 125 -9.88 7.99 6.30
C GLY A 125 -9.10 6.71 6.03
N GLN A 126 -8.80 6.41 4.75
CA GLN A 126 -7.91 5.32 4.34
C GLN A 126 -6.54 5.89 3.96
N ILE A 127 -5.48 5.34 4.55
CA ILE A 127 -4.11 5.73 4.20
C ILE A 127 -3.61 4.87 3.05
N MET A 128 -3.26 5.54 1.95
CA MET A 128 -2.55 4.94 0.84
C MET A 128 -1.06 5.13 1.02
N ALA A 129 -0.28 4.08 0.81
CA ALA A 129 1.17 4.16 0.72
C ALA A 129 1.63 3.60 -0.63
N TYR A 130 2.14 4.46 -1.51
CA TYR A 130 2.67 4.08 -2.81
C TYR A 130 4.19 3.95 -2.75
N LEU A 131 4.70 2.80 -3.16
CA LEU A 131 6.09 2.42 -3.01
C LEU A 131 6.84 2.60 -4.34
N MET A 132 7.52 3.72 -4.48
CA MET A 132 8.25 4.14 -5.69
C MET A 132 9.71 3.68 -5.58
N LEU A 133 9.95 2.36 -5.68
CA LEU A 133 11.22 1.73 -5.34
C LEU A 133 11.97 1.20 -6.57
N ASP A 134 13.29 1.23 -6.50
CA ASP A 134 14.18 0.50 -7.40
C ASP A 134 14.51 -0.88 -6.81
N LEU A 135 13.71 -1.87 -7.18
CA LEU A 135 13.84 -3.24 -6.65
C LEU A 135 15.15 -3.91 -7.05
N ARG A 136 15.73 -3.54 -8.21
CA ARG A 136 17.03 -4.10 -8.65
C ARG A 136 18.17 -3.54 -7.83
N ALA A 137 18.20 -2.22 -7.62
CA ALA A 137 19.21 -1.60 -6.79
C ALA A 137 19.17 -2.13 -5.35
N ARG A 138 17.96 -2.40 -4.83
CA ARG A 138 17.76 -3.00 -3.50
C ARG A 138 17.95 -4.50 -3.46
N ARG A 139 18.14 -5.17 -4.61
CA ARG A 139 18.17 -6.64 -4.72
C ARG A 139 16.94 -7.30 -4.09
N LEU A 140 15.80 -6.63 -4.20
CA LEU A 140 14.55 -7.01 -3.53
C LEU A 140 13.59 -7.65 -4.53
N GLY A 141 13.17 -8.89 -4.27
CA GLY A 141 12.11 -9.56 -5.02
C GLY A 141 10.74 -9.05 -4.62
N ILE A 142 9.78 -9.13 -5.54
CA ILE A 142 8.39 -8.68 -5.27
C ILE A 142 7.75 -9.44 -4.10
N ARG A 143 8.07 -10.71 -3.94
CA ARG A 143 7.58 -11.54 -2.84
C ARG A 143 8.07 -11.01 -1.49
N THR A 144 9.38 -10.83 -1.36
CA THR A 144 9.99 -10.28 -0.14
C THR A 144 9.50 -8.86 0.14
N LEU A 145 9.23 -8.05 -0.90
CA LEU A 145 8.61 -6.74 -0.71
C LEU A 145 7.22 -6.86 -0.10
N VAL A 146 6.38 -7.79 -0.58
CA VAL A 146 5.05 -8.03 0.00
C VAL A 146 5.17 -8.48 1.46
N GLU A 147 6.06 -9.42 1.76
CA GLU A 147 6.32 -9.90 3.12
C GLU A 147 6.71 -8.74 4.07
N ARG A 148 7.63 -7.87 3.64
CA ARG A 148 8.06 -6.69 4.40
C ARG A 148 6.96 -5.65 4.59
N ILE A 149 6.11 -5.45 3.58
CA ILE A 149 4.92 -4.59 3.70
C ILE A 149 3.96 -5.15 4.75
N GLU A 150 3.73 -6.46 4.73
CA GLU A 150 2.84 -7.11 5.68
C GLU A 150 3.40 -7.07 7.11
N ASP A 151 4.71 -7.25 7.30
CA ASP A 151 5.36 -7.06 8.59
C ASP A 151 5.18 -5.64 9.11
N ALA A 152 5.47 -4.64 8.29
CA ALA A 152 5.31 -3.23 8.66
C ALA A 152 3.85 -2.87 9.03
N LEU A 153 2.87 -3.45 8.33
CA LEU A 153 1.46 -3.27 8.65
C LEU A 153 1.09 -3.91 9.99
N ILE A 154 1.56 -5.12 10.25
CA ILE A 154 1.32 -5.83 11.53
C ILE A 154 1.93 -5.05 12.69
N ASP A 155 3.18 -4.59 12.55
CA ASP A 155 3.86 -3.79 13.56
C ASP A 155 3.16 -2.45 13.80
N CYS A 156 2.73 -1.77 12.74
CA CYS A 156 1.96 -0.53 12.84
C CYS A 156 0.63 -0.74 13.58
N LEU A 157 -0.12 -1.80 13.24
CA LEU A 157 -1.38 -2.13 13.90
C LEU A 157 -1.19 -2.53 15.37
N GLY A 158 -0.06 -3.19 15.68
CA GLY A 158 0.32 -3.53 17.06
C GLY A 158 0.43 -2.30 17.97
N GLN A 159 0.84 -1.14 17.45
CA GLN A 159 0.89 0.12 18.23
C GLN A 159 -0.50 0.61 18.68
N TYR A 160 -1.55 0.18 17.99
CA TYR A 160 -2.96 0.44 18.34
C TYR A 160 -3.59 -0.72 19.14
N GLY A 161 -2.79 -1.69 19.58
CA GLY A 161 -3.31 -2.85 20.31
C GLY A 161 -4.07 -3.85 19.44
N ILE A 162 -3.91 -3.79 18.13
CA ILE A 162 -4.62 -4.66 17.20
C ILE A 162 -3.76 -5.87 16.87
N THR A 163 -4.25 -7.05 17.21
CA THR A 163 -3.63 -8.32 16.78
C THR A 163 -4.03 -8.60 15.34
N ALA A 164 -3.06 -8.45 14.44
CA ALA A 164 -3.25 -8.60 13.00
C ALA A 164 -2.40 -9.74 12.44
N PHE A 165 -2.85 -10.35 11.33
CA PHE A 165 -2.18 -11.52 10.76
C PHE A 165 -2.35 -11.59 9.25
N ARG A 166 -1.50 -12.40 8.61
CA ARG A 166 -1.56 -12.77 7.19
C ARG A 166 -2.50 -13.95 6.95
N GLN A 167 -2.99 -14.04 5.73
CA GLN A 167 -3.64 -15.26 5.26
C GLN A 167 -2.96 -15.79 3.99
N GLU A 168 -2.63 -17.07 3.97
CA GLU A 168 -1.99 -17.69 2.84
C GLU A 168 -2.84 -17.56 1.57
N GLY A 169 -2.23 -17.12 0.46
CA GLY A 169 -2.92 -16.95 -0.82
C GLY A 169 -3.88 -15.77 -0.90
N ALA A 170 -4.04 -14.99 0.18
CA ALA A 170 -4.91 -13.81 0.24
C ALA A 170 -4.14 -12.56 0.71
N PRO A 171 -3.33 -11.92 -0.15
CA PRO A 171 -2.48 -10.80 0.23
C PRO A 171 -3.24 -9.68 0.92
N GLY A 172 -2.61 -9.12 1.97
CA GLY A 172 -3.17 -8.09 2.85
C GLY A 172 -3.25 -8.56 4.29
N ILE A 173 -3.78 -7.70 5.15
CA ILE A 173 -3.79 -7.93 6.60
C ILE A 173 -5.21 -8.10 7.10
N TYR A 174 -5.36 -9.08 7.98
CA TYR A 174 -6.62 -9.52 8.54
C TYR A 174 -6.60 -9.46 10.07
N VAL A 175 -7.78 -9.32 10.65
CA VAL A 175 -8.02 -9.29 12.10
C VAL A 175 -9.25 -10.14 12.44
N LEU A 176 -9.36 -10.53 13.71
CA LEU A 176 -10.59 -11.14 14.25
C LEU A 176 -11.44 -10.02 14.89
N PRO A 177 -12.62 -9.72 14.35
CA PRO A 177 -13.49 -8.70 14.94
C PRO A 177 -13.85 -9.02 16.40
N GLY A 178 -13.80 -8.00 17.26
CA GLY A 178 -14.22 -8.11 18.67
C GLY A 178 -13.20 -8.76 19.63
N GLN A 179 -11.99 -9.09 19.17
CA GLN A 179 -10.94 -9.65 20.03
C GLN A 179 -9.90 -8.62 20.51
N ASN A 180 -10.04 -7.37 20.11
CA ASN A 180 -9.09 -6.31 20.44
C ASN A 180 -9.63 -5.54 21.65
N GLY A 181 -8.91 -5.63 22.77
CA GLY A 181 -9.09 -4.82 23.97
C GLY A 181 -7.81 -4.02 24.25
N PRO A 182 -7.79 -3.11 25.24
CA PRO A 182 -6.58 -2.40 25.60
C PRO A 182 -5.47 -3.39 25.90
N VAL A 183 -4.33 -3.26 25.16
CA VAL A 183 -3.17 -4.11 25.35
C VAL A 183 -2.60 -3.83 26.72
N GLN A 184 -2.67 -4.82 27.62
CA GLN A 184 -1.73 -4.87 28.73
C GLN A 184 -0.36 -5.24 28.15
N PRO A 185 0.75 -4.58 28.59
CA PRO A 185 2.07 -4.93 28.12
C PRO A 185 2.30 -6.43 28.37
N ALA A 186 2.78 -7.13 27.35
CA ALA A 186 2.87 -8.56 27.32
C ALA A 186 3.96 -9.08 28.27
N ASP A 187 3.54 -9.55 29.43
CA ASP A 187 4.26 -10.56 30.20
C ASP A 187 3.53 -11.90 30.00
N GLY A 188 3.62 -12.46 28.81
CA GLY A 188 3.05 -13.78 28.56
C GLY A 188 2.57 -13.97 27.12
N ALA A 189 2.99 -15.06 26.52
CA ALA A 189 2.57 -15.48 25.19
C ALA A 189 1.03 -15.49 25.07
N ALA A 190 0.50 -14.82 24.04
CA ALA A 190 -0.93 -14.79 23.76
C ALA A 190 -1.48 -16.23 23.62
N GLN A 191 -2.34 -16.64 24.55
CA GLN A 191 -3.06 -17.90 24.46
C GLN A 191 -4.32 -17.69 23.61
N TRP A 192 -4.36 -18.33 22.45
CA TRP A 192 -5.54 -18.36 21.58
C TRP A 192 -6.61 -19.28 22.18
N PRO A 193 -7.90 -18.90 22.16
CA PRO A 193 -8.97 -19.80 22.60
C PRO A 193 -8.96 -21.09 21.77
N ALA A 194 -9.14 -22.23 22.40
CA ALA A 194 -9.22 -23.53 21.72
C ALA A 194 -10.36 -23.51 20.68
N GLY A 195 -10.03 -23.77 19.39
CA GLY A 195 -10.99 -23.72 18.28
C GLY A 195 -10.88 -22.46 17.40
N THR A 196 -10.05 -21.49 17.77
CA THR A 196 -9.72 -20.34 16.90
C THR A 196 -8.70 -20.74 15.86
N VAL A 197 -8.84 -20.21 14.65
CA VAL A 197 -7.88 -20.39 13.56
C VAL A 197 -6.52 -19.94 14.09
N THR A 198 -5.59 -20.86 14.28
CA THR A 198 -4.19 -20.52 14.63
C THR A 198 -3.66 -19.56 13.58
N PRO A 199 -3.05 -18.42 13.98
CA PRO A 199 -2.37 -17.59 13.01
C PRO A 199 -1.31 -18.45 12.32
N PRO A 200 -1.23 -18.44 10.99
CA PRO A 200 -0.20 -19.19 10.30
C PRO A 200 1.16 -18.69 10.78
N VAL A 201 1.94 -19.60 11.32
CA VAL A 201 3.33 -19.36 11.75
C VAL A 201 4.08 -18.76 10.55
N SER A 202 4.94 -17.79 10.81
CA SER A 202 5.85 -17.20 9.85
C SER A 202 6.71 -18.28 9.16
N GLY A 203 6.28 -18.70 7.98
CA GLY A 203 6.98 -19.63 7.10
C GLY A 203 7.05 -19.07 5.68
N PRO A 204 7.96 -19.53 4.83
CA PRO A 204 8.11 -19.01 3.47
C PRO A 204 6.82 -19.27 2.66
N HIS A 205 6.14 -18.17 2.26
CA HIS A 205 4.89 -18.24 1.52
C HIS A 205 5.13 -18.60 0.05
N HIS A 206 4.41 -19.60 -0.47
CA HIS A 206 4.44 -19.97 -1.87
C HIS A 206 3.55 -19.03 -2.71
N VAL A 207 4.15 -18.19 -3.57
CA VAL A 207 3.47 -17.19 -4.42
C VAL A 207 2.58 -17.80 -5.52
N HIS A 208 2.48 -19.10 -5.61
CA HIS A 208 1.66 -19.80 -6.61
C HIS A 208 0.35 -20.37 -6.07
N ALA A 209 -0.01 -20.08 -4.80
CA ALA A 209 -1.35 -20.41 -4.33
C ALA A 209 -2.35 -19.55 -5.12
N ARG A 210 -3.27 -20.20 -5.82
CA ARG A 210 -4.47 -19.55 -6.38
C ARG A 210 -5.10 -18.76 -5.25
N HIS A 211 -5.63 -17.56 -5.54
CA HIS A 211 -6.30 -16.70 -4.55
C HIS A 211 -7.15 -17.54 -3.59
N ALA A 212 -6.62 -17.78 -2.40
CA ALA A 212 -7.33 -18.55 -1.39
C ALA A 212 -8.39 -17.65 -0.75
N ARG A 213 -9.56 -18.21 -0.50
CA ARG A 213 -10.61 -17.49 0.20
C ARG A 213 -10.17 -17.26 1.66
N PRO A 214 -10.27 -16.02 2.18
CA PRO A 214 -10.03 -15.77 3.59
C PRO A 214 -10.90 -16.66 4.49
N ALA A 215 -10.37 -17.02 5.66
CA ALA A 215 -11.09 -17.82 6.65
C ALA A 215 -12.40 -17.13 7.06
N ALA A 216 -13.40 -17.92 7.46
CA ALA A 216 -14.65 -17.35 7.96
C ALA A 216 -14.41 -16.61 9.28
N GLY A 217 -15.16 -15.52 9.49
CA GLY A 217 -15.10 -14.76 10.74
C GLY A 217 -13.92 -13.78 10.84
N VAL A 218 -13.11 -13.61 9.78
CA VAL A 218 -12.06 -12.59 9.73
C VAL A 218 -12.55 -11.34 8.99
N ALA A 219 -11.96 -10.18 9.34
CA ALA A 219 -12.13 -8.94 8.60
C ALA A 219 -10.81 -8.45 8.05
N LYS A 220 -10.84 -7.87 6.85
CA LYS A 220 -9.65 -7.30 6.21
C LYS A 220 -9.51 -5.83 6.62
N ILE A 221 -8.32 -5.46 7.10
CA ILE A 221 -8.01 -4.10 7.55
C ILE A 221 -7.06 -3.39 6.61
N ALA A 222 -6.22 -4.13 5.86
CA ALA A 222 -5.33 -3.56 4.87
C ALA A 222 -5.28 -4.40 3.60
N SER A 223 -5.17 -3.75 2.45
CA SER A 223 -5.07 -4.36 1.13
C SER A 223 -3.74 -4.02 0.47
N ILE A 224 -3.19 -4.96 -0.32
CA ILE A 224 -1.92 -4.79 -1.04
C ILE A 224 -2.18 -5.01 -2.53
N GLY A 225 -1.69 -4.08 -3.34
CA GLY A 225 -1.77 -4.18 -4.79
C GLY A 225 -0.61 -3.44 -5.45
N LEU A 226 0.46 -4.15 -5.77
CA LEU A 226 1.66 -3.62 -6.40
C LEU A 226 1.64 -3.78 -7.91
N LYS A 227 2.44 -2.97 -8.57
CA LYS A 227 2.88 -3.15 -9.96
C LYS A 227 4.38 -3.05 -10.04
N THR A 228 4.99 -3.91 -10.83
CA THR A 228 6.41 -3.80 -11.17
C THR A 228 6.57 -3.55 -12.66
N SER A 229 7.51 -2.69 -13.03
CA SER A 229 7.86 -2.39 -14.41
C SER A 229 9.35 -2.16 -14.52
N HIS A 230 10.04 -2.98 -15.32
CA HIS A 230 11.50 -2.90 -15.57
C HIS A 230 12.34 -2.85 -14.28
N GLY A 231 11.87 -3.47 -13.21
CA GLY A 231 12.56 -3.53 -11.92
C GLY A 231 12.27 -2.35 -10.98
N PHE A 232 11.34 -1.49 -11.33
CA PHE A 232 10.77 -0.49 -10.41
C PHE A 232 9.39 -0.93 -9.93
N SER A 233 9.04 -0.61 -8.68
CA SER A 233 7.67 -0.76 -8.16
C SER A 233 6.94 0.57 -8.18
N TYR A 234 5.62 0.50 -8.28
CA TYR A 234 4.67 1.58 -8.03
C TYR A 234 3.32 0.98 -7.60
N HIS A 235 2.33 1.81 -7.23
CA HIS A 235 1.24 1.38 -6.35
C HIS A 235 1.78 0.89 -5.00
N GLY A 236 0.97 0.20 -4.22
CA GLY A 236 1.40 -0.20 -2.88
C GLY A 236 0.30 -0.82 -2.05
N LEU A 237 -0.10 -0.15 -1.01
CA LEU A 237 -1.07 -0.65 -0.04
C LEU A 237 -2.13 0.40 0.33
N ALA A 238 -3.22 -0.08 0.91
CA ALA A 238 -4.27 0.72 1.51
C ALA A 238 -4.53 0.20 2.94
N LEU A 239 -4.39 1.06 3.95
CA LEU A 239 -4.68 0.78 5.35
C LEU A 239 -5.93 1.55 5.77
N ASN A 240 -6.96 0.84 6.22
CA ASN A 240 -8.18 1.46 6.71
C ASN A 240 -7.94 2.04 8.10
N GLY A 241 -7.90 3.37 8.23
CA GLY A 241 -7.72 4.09 9.48
C GLY A 241 -9.04 4.31 10.21
N GLN A 242 -9.81 5.29 9.76
CA GLN A 242 -11.15 5.65 10.23
C GLN A 242 -11.98 6.12 9.05
N MET A 243 -12.78 5.23 8.46
CA MET A 243 -13.45 5.50 7.20
C MET A 243 -14.86 4.96 7.11
N ASP A 244 -15.64 5.46 6.14
CA ASP A 244 -16.88 4.81 5.75
C ASP A 244 -16.59 3.50 5.00
N LEU A 245 -17.00 2.39 5.59
CA LEU A 245 -16.85 1.06 5.01
C LEU A 245 -18.06 0.63 4.17
N SER A 246 -19.13 1.43 4.14
CA SER A 246 -20.37 1.07 3.42
C SER A 246 -20.17 0.86 1.91
N PRO A 247 -19.25 1.59 1.21
CA PRO A 247 -19.00 1.33 -0.20
C PRO A 247 -18.43 -0.06 -0.51
N PHE A 248 -17.77 -0.72 0.46
CA PHE A 248 -17.31 -2.09 0.26
C PHE A 248 -18.45 -3.10 0.08
N HIS A 249 -19.68 -2.81 0.55
CA HIS A 249 -20.87 -3.64 0.28
C HIS A 249 -21.36 -3.53 -1.17
N ARG A 250 -20.86 -2.56 -1.92
CA ARG A 250 -21.20 -2.32 -3.34
C ARG A 250 -20.28 -3.09 -4.30
N ILE A 251 -19.32 -3.85 -3.75
CA ILE A 251 -18.37 -4.68 -4.49
C ILE A 251 -18.19 -6.02 -3.80
N ASN A 252 -17.53 -6.97 -4.47
CA ASN A 252 -16.96 -8.16 -3.83
C ASN A 252 -15.46 -7.92 -3.64
N PRO A 253 -15.00 -7.42 -2.47
CA PRO A 253 -13.60 -7.06 -2.28
C PRO A 253 -12.68 -8.25 -2.51
N CYS A 254 -11.60 -8.05 -3.25
CA CYS A 254 -10.66 -9.12 -3.62
C CYS A 254 -11.31 -10.31 -4.36
N GLY A 255 -12.51 -10.14 -4.95
CA GLY A 255 -13.28 -11.20 -5.60
C GLY A 255 -14.04 -12.12 -4.65
N PHE A 256 -14.09 -11.80 -3.36
CA PHE A 256 -14.75 -12.67 -2.37
C PHE A 256 -16.09 -12.07 -1.93
N ARG A 257 -17.17 -12.83 -2.16
CA ARG A 257 -18.49 -12.47 -1.60
C ARG A 257 -18.43 -12.51 -0.07
N ASN A 258 -19.00 -11.49 0.56
CA ASN A 258 -19.12 -11.38 2.03
C ASN A 258 -17.78 -11.26 2.78
N LEU A 259 -16.69 -10.84 2.12
CA LEU A 259 -15.48 -10.48 2.84
C LEU A 259 -15.77 -9.24 3.68
N GLN A 260 -15.66 -9.37 4.99
CA GLN A 260 -15.81 -8.25 5.90
C GLN A 260 -14.60 -7.32 5.82
N MET A 261 -14.87 -6.03 5.85
CA MET A 261 -13.84 -4.99 5.95
C MET A 261 -13.95 -4.30 7.31
N THR A 262 -12.82 -3.85 7.84
CA THR A 262 -12.76 -3.12 9.09
C THR A 262 -11.71 -2.03 9.03
N ASP A 263 -11.59 -1.22 10.08
CA ASP A 263 -10.59 -0.16 10.22
C ASP A 263 -10.00 -0.12 11.65
N ILE A 264 -8.93 0.67 11.82
CA ILE A 264 -8.23 0.81 13.10
C ILE A 264 -9.16 1.36 14.17
N HIS A 265 -9.94 2.41 13.85
CA HIS A 265 -10.80 3.08 14.83
C HIS A 265 -11.79 2.10 15.47
N ARG A 266 -12.42 1.22 14.65
CA ARG A 266 -13.36 0.20 15.15
C ARG A 266 -12.65 -0.91 15.91
N GLN A 267 -11.48 -1.37 15.42
CA GLN A 267 -10.78 -2.49 16.03
C GLN A 267 -10.12 -2.12 17.36
N ALA A 268 -9.56 -0.93 17.48
CA ALA A 268 -8.97 -0.44 18.72
C ALA A 268 -10.00 0.19 19.67
N ALA A 269 -11.28 0.25 19.27
CA ALA A 269 -12.37 0.87 20.02
C ALA A 269 -12.01 2.29 20.52
N LEU A 270 -11.43 3.09 19.64
CA LEU A 270 -10.98 4.44 19.98
C LEU A 270 -12.15 5.33 20.34
N SER A 271 -12.01 6.08 21.43
CA SER A 271 -13.00 7.05 21.90
C SER A 271 -12.87 8.43 21.24
N GLN A 272 -11.77 8.67 20.54
CA GLN A 272 -11.46 9.91 19.84
C GLN A 272 -11.13 9.62 18.37
N ASP A 273 -11.26 10.65 17.54
CA ASP A 273 -10.87 10.54 16.14
C ASP A 273 -9.39 10.21 15.99
N LEU A 274 -9.09 9.40 14.98
CA LEU A 274 -7.73 8.99 14.65
C LEU A 274 -7.00 10.13 13.95
N ASP A 275 -5.81 10.49 14.43
CA ASP A 275 -4.90 11.37 13.70
C ASP A 275 -4.34 10.63 12.48
N LEU A 276 -4.92 10.90 11.32
CA LEU A 276 -4.58 10.22 10.07
C LEU A 276 -3.20 10.60 9.54
N ASP A 277 -2.73 11.81 9.80
CA ASP A 277 -1.39 12.25 9.38
C ASP A 277 -0.32 11.58 10.25
N ALA A 278 -0.55 11.48 11.55
CA ALA A 278 0.32 10.73 12.45
C ALA A 278 0.35 9.23 12.09
N LEU A 279 -0.80 8.62 11.76
CA LEU A 279 -0.88 7.25 11.29
C LEU A 279 -0.10 7.06 9.98
N ALA A 280 -0.29 7.96 9.01
CA ALA A 280 0.41 7.89 7.72
C ALA A 280 1.93 7.95 7.91
N LEU A 281 2.41 8.87 8.75
CA LEU A 281 3.83 9.01 9.04
C LEU A 281 4.40 7.79 9.78
N ALA A 282 3.67 7.24 10.75
CA ALA A 282 4.06 6.03 11.48
C ALA A 282 4.17 4.83 10.53
N LEU A 283 3.15 4.63 9.68
CA LEU A 283 3.15 3.60 8.64
C LEU A 283 4.33 3.78 7.66
N GLY A 284 4.55 5.00 7.17
CA GLY A 284 5.66 5.30 6.27
C GLY A 284 7.02 4.95 6.87
N LYS A 285 7.26 5.29 8.14
CA LYS A 285 8.50 4.95 8.87
C LYS A 285 8.66 3.45 9.04
N ALA A 286 7.58 2.72 9.41
CA ALA A 286 7.61 1.28 9.55
C ALA A 286 7.92 0.59 8.21
N LEU A 287 7.30 1.04 7.11
CA LEU A 287 7.57 0.55 5.76
C LEU A 287 9.03 0.81 5.34
N ALA A 288 9.53 2.02 5.55
CA ALA A 288 10.92 2.36 5.21
C ALA A 288 11.89 1.46 5.98
N ALA A 289 11.73 1.34 7.29
CA ALA A 289 12.56 0.48 8.13
C ALA A 289 12.52 -1.00 7.68
N ALA A 290 11.34 -1.55 7.41
CA ALA A 290 11.19 -2.93 6.95
C ALA A 290 11.81 -3.17 5.56
N ILE A 291 11.79 -2.17 4.66
CA ILE A 291 12.33 -2.28 3.30
C ILE A 291 13.85 -2.07 3.29
N GLU A 292 14.40 -1.29 4.19
CA GLU A 292 15.84 -1.02 4.32
C GLU A 292 16.60 -2.14 5.04
N GLY A 293 15.97 -2.81 6.01
CA GLY A 293 16.50 -3.98 6.75
C GLY A 293 16.46 -5.25 5.94
#